data_2a5008bac2d8c3fee6b9d394b149c8f1
#
_entry.id   2a5008bac2d8c3fee6b9d394b149c8f1
#
_cell.length_a   1.000
_cell.length_b   1.000
_cell.length_c   1.000
_cell.angle_alpha   90.00
_cell.angle_beta   90.00
_cell.angle_gamma   90.00
#
_symmetry.space_group_name_H-M   'P 1'
#
loop_
_entity.id
_entity.type
_entity.pdbx_description
1 polymer ?
#
loop_
_entity_poly.entity_id
_entity_poly.type
_entity_poly.pdbx_seq_one_letter_code
_entity_poly.pdbx_strand_id
1 'polypeptide(L)'
;METRPGRWSKIGQGRIRSIPLGSEGHSLQGPSMTRFRPCIDLHEGKVKQIVGGSLRDDGAGPTENFVSDKAPSWFAQSFRENDLKGGHVIKLGPGNDDSAREALATWPGGLQIGGGISAANATQWLDAGASHVIVTSALFDAEGKFLTGTLEQLVRAIGAERLVIDLSCRRTATGWTVAMNRWQTLTEMDVTHATLDRLAPFCAEFLIHAADVEGLCRGIDADLVSLLGAWGKIPVTYAGGAATMEDVLRVQDASHGKVDVTVGSALDIFGGNGLIYRDLVDWNRREPADGSALHPE
;
A
#
# COMPACT_ATOMS: atom_id res chain seq x y z
N MET A 1 -20.79 32.24 -13.43
CA MET A 1 -20.09 32.57 -12.15
C MET A 1 -18.88 31.67 -12.10
N GLU A 2 -17.74 32.20 -12.51
CA GLU A 2 -16.49 31.44 -12.57
C GLU A 2 -15.91 31.29 -11.14
N THR A 3 -15.81 30.08 -10.68
CA THR A 3 -15.10 29.76 -9.43
C THR A 3 -13.59 29.74 -9.71
N ARG A 4 -12.89 30.75 -9.21
CA ARG A 4 -11.41 30.84 -9.27
C ARG A 4 -10.79 29.75 -8.44
N PRO A 5 -9.73 29.05 -8.94
CA PRO A 5 -8.97 28.11 -8.13
C PRO A 5 -8.23 28.84 -7.00
N GLY A 6 -8.28 28.26 -5.79
CA GLY A 6 -7.65 28.79 -4.58
C GLY A 6 -6.16 29.07 -4.78
N ARG A 7 -5.74 30.24 -4.39
CA ARG A 7 -4.38 30.76 -4.49
C ARG A 7 -3.51 30.08 -3.42
N TRP A 8 -2.65 29.15 -3.83
CA TRP A 8 -1.59 28.64 -2.97
C TRP A 8 -0.59 29.77 -2.68
N SER A 9 -0.49 30.20 -1.42
CA SER A 9 0.53 31.14 -1.00
C SER A 9 1.92 30.54 -1.21
N LYS A 10 2.84 31.31 -1.77
CA LYS A 10 4.25 30.94 -1.93
C LYS A 10 4.82 30.51 -0.59
N ILE A 11 5.19 29.25 -0.49
CA ILE A 11 5.87 28.67 0.66
C ILE A 11 7.21 29.39 0.81
N GLY A 12 7.48 29.87 2.03
CA GLY A 12 8.74 30.53 2.36
C GLY A 12 9.93 29.61 2.05
N GLN A 13 10.98 30.22 1.45
CA GLN A 13 12.20 29.53 1.05
C GLN A 13 13.03 29.07 2.28
N GLY A 14 12.55 28.04 2.97
CA GLY A 14 13.41 27.20 3.77
C GLY A 14 14.02 26.17 2.84
N ARG A 15 15.35 26.12 2.76
CA ARG A 15 16.07 25.16 1.90
C ARG A 15 15.74 23.73 2.33
N ILE A 16 14.66 23.17 1.82
CA ILE A 16 14.52 21.74 1.68
C ILE A 16 15.51 21.36 0.57
N ARG A 17 16.50 20.53 0.86
CA ARG A 17 17.38 19.97 -0.18
C ARG A 17 16.47 19.20 -1.13
N SER A 18 16.14 19.83 -2.24
CA SER A 18 15.55 19.15 -3.39
C SER A 18 16.53 18.05 -3.79
N ILE A 19 16.07 16.81 -3.77
CA ILE A 19 16.74 15.72 -4.49
C ILE A 19 16.72 16.19 -5.95
N PRO A 20 17.87 16.34 -6.63
CA PRO A 20 17.88 16.72 -8.01
C PRO A 20 17.16 15.60 -8.79
N LEU A 21 16.03 15.91 -9.40
CA LEU A 21 15.52 15.14 -10.52
C LEU A 21 16.59 15.22 -11.60
N GLY A 22 17.38 14.16 -11.74
CA GLY A 22 18.42 14.05 -12.76
C GLY A 22 17.80 14.32 -14.11
N SER A 23 18.34 15.33 -14.78
CA SER A 23 18.03 15.66 -16.15
C SER A 23 18.41 14.50 -17.07
N GLU A 24 17.44 14.09 -17.91
CA GLU A 24 17.62 13.42 -19.19
C GLU A 24 18.58 12.22 -19.22
N GLY A 25 18.05 11.08 -18.84
CA GLY A 25 18.49 9.79 -19.28
C GLY A 25 17.26 8.92 -19.39
N HIS A 26 16.76 8.69 -20.59
CA HIS A 26 15.91 7.52 -20.87
C HIS A 26 16.81 6.29 -20.64
N SER A 27 17.02 5.96 -19.37
CA SER A 27 17.48 4.64 -18.99
C SER A 27 16.34 3.72 -19.45
N LEU A 28 16.61 2.92 -20.46
CA LEU A 28 15.84 1.73 -20.76
C LEU A 28 15.92 0.88 -19.48
N GLN A 29 15.02 1.11 -18.54
CA GLN A 29 14.84 0.20 -17.43
C GLN A 29 14.48 -1.12 -18.08
N GLY A 30 15.29 -2.15 -17.81
CA GLY A 30 15.00 -3.51 -18.24
C GLY A 30 13.60 -3.92 -17.82
N PRO A 31 13.06 -5.02 -18.34
CA PRO A 31 11.72 -5.47 -18.03
C PRO A 31 11.53 -5.51 -16.52
N SER A 32 10.55 -4.80 -16.02
CA SER A 32 10.16 -4.79 -14.61
C SER A 32 9.23 -5.96 -14.33
N MET A 33 9.26 -6.50 -13.12
CA MET A 33 8.40 -7.59 -12.71
C MET A 33 7.63 -7.24 -11.45
N THR A 34 6.30 -7.37 -11.52
CA THR A 34 5.40 -7.28 -10.35
C THR A 34 5.89 -8.21 -9.25
N ARG A 35 6.07 -7.70 -8.05
CA ARG A 35 6.42 -8.49 -6.86
C ARG A 35 5.20 -8.69 -5.97
N PHE A 36 5.09 -9.86 -5.42
CA PHE A 36 4.17 -10.11 -4.31
C PHE A 36 4.71 -9.45 -3.04
N ARG A 37 3.88 -8.64 -2.39
CA ARG A 37 4.12 -8.00 -1.09
C ARG A 37 3.18 -8.62 -0.06
N PRO A 38 3.67 -9.31 0.97
CA PRO A 38 2.81 -9.94 1.96
C PRO A 38 2.20 -8.92 2.92
N CYS A 39 1.08 -9.29 3.57
CA CYS A 39 0.45 -8.48 4.61
C CYS A 39 0.27 -9.25 5.92
N ILE A 40 0.24 -8.51 7.04
CA ILE A 40 -0.15 -8.98 8.37
C ILE A 40 -1.19 -8.00 8.89
N ASP A 41 -2.46 -8.35 8.80
CA ASP A 41 -3.54 -7.53 9.32
C ASP A 41 -3.85 -7.90 10.75
N LEU A 42 -3.80 -6.92 11.65
CA LEU A 42 -3.96 -7.12 13.08
C LEU A 42 -5.29 -6.53 13.56
N HIS A 43 -6.10 -7.36 14.19
CA HIS A 43 -7.33 -6.95 14.85
C HIS A 43 -7.46 -7.69 16.18
N GLU A 44 -7.71 -6.95 17.28
CA GLU A 44 -7.80 -7.50 18.64
C GLU A 44 -6.57 -8.35 19.03
N GLY A 45 -5.37 -7.91 18.64
CA GLY A 45 -4.12 -8.57 18.95
C GLY A 45 -3.81 -9.83 18.14
N LYS A 46 -4.66 -10.23 17.19
CA LYS A 46 -4.48 -11.42 16.35
C LYS A 46 -4.31 -11.06 14.88
N VAL A 47 -3.64 -11.96 14.14
CA VAL A 47 -3.60 -11.86 12.67
C VAL A 47 -4.97 -12.33 12.14
N LYS A 48 -5.63 -11.46 11.40
CA LYS A 48 -6.95 -11.72 10.82
C LYS A 48 -6.98 -11.29 9.37
N GLN A 49 -7.89 -11.90 8.60
CA GLN A 49 -8.30 -11.40 7.30
C GLN A 49 -9.78 -11.05 7.35
N ILE A 50 -10.12 -9.87 6.87
CA ILE A 50 -11.48 -9.34 6.95
C ILE A 50 -11.99 -8.91 5.57
N VAL A 51 -13.32 -8.88 5.43
CA VAL A 51 -13.96 -8.21 4.29
C VAL A 51 -13.91 -6.71 4.53
N GLY A 52 -13.16 -5.99 3.74
CA GLY A 52 -12.88 -4.56 3.95
C GLY A 52 -14.14 -3.69 4.08
N GLY A 53 -15.14 -3.91 3.24
CA GLY A 53 -16.42 -3.19 3.29
C GLY A 53 -17.28 -3.48 4.54
N SER A 54 -16.87 -4.43 5.40
CA SER A 54 -17.59 -4.78 6.64
C SER A 54 -17.06 -4.07 7.88
N LEU A 55 -15.97 -3.32 7.78
CA LEU A 55 -15.44 -2.49 8.88
C LEU A 55 -16.40 -1.34 9.18
N ARG A 56 -17.12 -1.43 10.29
CA ARG A 56 -18.10 -0.41 10.74
C ARG A 56 -17.82 0.03 12.18
N ASP A 57 -18.26 1.24 12.50
CA ASP A 57 -18.13 1.80 13.87
C ASP A 57 -19.38 1.53 14.74
N ASP A 58 -20.35 0.72 14.26
CA ASP A 58 -21.61 0.43 14.93
C ASP A 58 -21.54 -0.68 16.02
N GLY A 59 -20.31 -1.15 16.30
CA GLY A 59 -20.08 -2.19 17.32
C GLY A 59 -20.35 -3.63 16.82
N ALA A 60 -20.87 -3.81 15.62
CA ALA A 60 -20.83 -5.09 14.94
C ALA A 60 -19.40 -5.30 14.42
N GLY A 61 -18.69 -6.30 14.91
CA GLY A 61 -17.33 -6.60 14.44
C GLY A 61 -17.28 -6.80 12.92
N PRO A 62 -16.10 -6.67 12.27
CA PRO A 62 -15.97 -6.90 10.84
C PRO A 62 -16.30 -8.37 10.49
N THR A 63 -16.75 -8.60 9.26
CA THR A 63 -16.86 -9.97 8.74
C THR A 63 -15.46 -10.54 8.60
N GLU A 64 -15.12 -11.52 9.41
CA GLU A 64 -13.82 -12.18 9.44
C GLU A 64 -13.80 -13.31 8.42
N ASN A 65 -12.84 -13.27 7.48
CA ASN A 65 -12.55 -14.39 6.57
C ASN A 65 -11.65 -15.43 7.25
N PHE A 66 -10.79 -14.97 8.16
CA PHE A 66 -9.80 -15.80 8.82
C PHE A 66 -9.37 -15.19 10.16
N VAL A 67 -9.14 -16.03 11.15
CA VAL A 67 -8.50 -15.70 12.43
C VAL A 67 -7.37 -16.69 12.66
N SER A 68 -6.14 -16.22 12.78
CA SER A 68 -4.97 -17.07 12.95
C SER A 68 -4.81 -17.57 14.39
N ASP A 69 -4.42 -18.83 14.53
CA ASP A 69 -3.88 -19.38 15.78
C ASP A 69 -2.36 -19.13 15.93
N LYS A 70 -1.71 -18.67 14.87
CA LYS A 70 -0.28 -18.36 14.87
C LYS A 70 -0.04 -16.91 15.26
N ALA A 71 1.05 -16.68 15.98
CA ALA A 71 1.49 -15.35 16.38
C ALA A 71 1.93 -14.50 15.17
N PRO A 72 1.88 -13.16 15.26
CA PRO A 72 2.39 -12.26 14.23
C PRO A 72 3.84 -12.52 13.84
N SER A 73 4.67 -12.91 14.82
CA SER A 73 6.08 -13.28 14.61
C SER A 73 6.25 -14.47 13.66
N TRP A 74 5.34 -15.42 13.67
CA TRP A 74 5.40 -16.57 12.75
C TRP A 74 5.30 -16.12 11.28
N PHE A 75 4.38 -15.21 10.98
CA PHE A 75 4.24 -14.64 9.63
C PHE A 75 5.46 -13.80 9.25
N ALA A 76 5.90 -12.92 10.14
CA ALA A 76 7.07 -12.09 9.92
C ALA A 76 8.34 -12.93 9.68
N GLN A 77 8.53 -14.03 10.42
CA GLN A 77 9.64 -14.97 10.25
C GLN A 77 9.55 -15.66 8.87
N SER A 78 8.38 -16.14 8.48
CA SER A 78 8.17 -16.76 7.17
C SER A 78 8.47 -15.79 6.02
N PHE A 79 8.08 -14.52 6.16
CA PHE A 79 8.37 -13.49 5.16
C PHE A 79 9.86 -13.15 5.10
N ARG A 80 10.53 -13.10 6.24
CA ARG A 80 11.98 -12.93 6.36
C ARG A 80 12.76 -14.05 5.69
N GLU A 81 12.40 -15.30 5.95
CA GLU A 81 13.05 -16.49 5.38
C GLU A 81 12.97 -16.54 3.85
N ASN A 82 11.94 -15.92 3.28
CA ASN A 82 11.71 -15.84 1.85
C ASN A 82 12.08 -14.47 1.23
N ASP A 83 12.72 -13.57 2.01
CA ASP A 83 13.14 -12.21 1.63
C ASP A 83 12.02 -11.37 0.96
N LEU A 84 10.80 -11.47 1.48
CA LEU A 84 9.61 -10.76 0.96
C LEU A 84 9.54 -9.33 1.53
N LYS A 85 10.58 -8.54 1.28
CA LYS A 85 10.68 -7.14 1.76
C LYS A 85 9.55 -6.26 1.25
N GLY A 86 9.20 -5.25 2.05
CA GLY A 86 8.18 -4.27 1.72
C GLY A 86 6.75 -4.79 1.92
N GLY A 87 6.59 -5.98 2.50
CA GLY A 87 5.32 -6.38 3.07
C GLY A 87 4.91 -5.45 4.20
N HIS A 88 3.62 -5.45 4.57
CA HIS A 88 3.12 -4.50 5.56
C HIS A 88 2.41 -5.19 6.74
N VAL A 89 2.45 -4.50 7.88
CA VAL A 89 1.66 -4.80 9.07
C VAL A 89 0.62 -3.68 9.20
N ILE A 90 -0.66 -4.01 9.21
CA ILE A 90 -1.75 -3.03 9.39
C ILE A 90 -2.48 -3.28 10.70
N LYS A 91 -2.53 -2.27 11.55
CA LYS A 91 -3.31 -2.28 12.78
C LYS A 91 -4.73 -1.81 12.51
N LEU A 92 -5.69 -2.72 12.56
CA LEU A 92 -7.11 -2.46 12.36
C LEU A 92 -7.78 -2.14 13.70
N GLY A 93 -7.65 -0.91 14.15
CA GLY A 93 -8.20 -0.45 15.43
C GLY A 93 -7.21 -0.55 16.60
N PRO A 94 -7.66 -0.26 17.84
CA PRO A 94 -6.83 -0.26 19.04
C PRO A 94 -6.44 -1.68 19.49
N GLY A 95 -5.48 -1.78 20.43
CA GLY A 95 -5.10 -3.05 21.08
C GLY A 95 -4.18 -3.95 20.24
N ASN A 96 -3.56 -3.41 19.18
CA ASN A 96 -2.70 -4.18 18.28
C ASN A 96 -1.20 -3.83 18.39
N ASP A 97 -0.84 -2.91 19.27
CA ASP A 97 0.53 -2.36 19.30
C ASP A 97 1.58 -3.41 19.69
N ASP A 98 1.29 -4.28 20.67
CA ASP A 98 2.21 -5.34 21.10
C ASP A 98 2.43 -6.37 19.98
N SER A 99 1.34 -6.80 19.32
CA SER A 99 1.40 -7.73 18.19
C SER A 99 2.15 -7.13 17.00
N ALA A 100 1.97 -5.84 16.73
CA ALA A 100 2.71 -5.15 15.67
C ALA A 100 4.22 -5.07 16.01
N ARG A 101 4.56 -4.72 17.26
CA ARG A 101 5.97 -4.70 17.73
C ARG A 101 6.61 -6.08 17.64
N GLU A 102 5.89 -7.14 17.99
CA GLU A 102 6.36 -8.52 17.86
C GLU A 102 6.72 -8.85 16.40
N ALA A 103 5.85 -8.54 15.45
CA ALA A 103 6.11 -8.77 14.03
C ALA A 103 7.33 -7.98 13.54
N LEU A 104 7.41 -6.68 13.85
CA LEU A 104 8.49 -5.80 13.43
C LEU A 104 9.85 -6.21 14.05
N ALA A 105 9.86 -6.58 15.32
CA ALA A 105 11.08 -7.05 16.01
C ALA A 105 11.60 -8.38 15.45
N THR A 106 10.71 -9.21 14.88
CA THR A 106 11.09 -10.46 14.23
C THR A 106 11.87 -10.22 12.93
N TRP A 107 11.54 -9.16 12.20
CA TRP A 107 12.24 -8.78 10.97
C TRP A 107 12.49 -7.28 10.87
N PRO A 108 13.46 -6.73 11.64
CA PRO A 108 13.77 -5.31 11.58
C PRO A 108 14.15 -4.84 10.18
N GLY A 109 13.52 -3.78 9.72
CA GLY A 109 13.73 -3.19 8.39
C GLY A 109 13.08 -3.95 7.23
N GLY A 110 12.39 -5.07 7.47
CA GLY A 110 11.73 -5.86 6.43
C GLY A 110 10.29 -5.45 6.13
N LEU A 111 9.57 -5.01 7.15
CA LEU A 111 8.12 -4.76 7.07
C LEU A 111 7.79 -3.28 7.26
N GLN A 112 6.78 -2.80 6.57
CA GLN A 112 6.15 -1.50 6.76
C GLN A 112 5.08 -1.59 7.86
N ILE A 113 4.68 -0.47 8.47
CA ILE A 113 3.63 -0.42 9.50
C ILE A 113 2.59 0.65 9.21
N GLY A 114 1.32 0.28 9.28
CA GLY A 114 0.17 1.18 9.15
C GLY A 114 -0.86 1.02 10.26
N GLY A 115 -1.89 1.86 10.21
CA GLY A 115 -2.96 1.88 11.20
C GLY A 115 -2.67 2.79 12.39
N GLY A 116 -3.34 3.96 12.41
CA GLY A 116 -3.20 4.94 13.49
C GLY A 116 -1.83 5.63 13.56
N ILE A 117 -1.12 5.72 12.43
CA ILE A 117 0.17 6.41 12.35
C ILE A 117 -0.04 7.92 12.17
N SER A 118 0.75 8.70 12.90
CA SER A 118 0.77 10.16 12.85
C SER A 118 2.20 10.68 13.08
N ALA A 119 2.43 11.98 12.91
CA ALA A 119 3.73 12.59 13.18
C ALA A 119 4.19 12.40 14.64
N ALA A 120 3.26 12.22 15.57
CA ALA A 120 3.56 12.05 16.98
C ALA A 120 4.12 10.65 17.33
N ASN A 121 3.80 9.62 16.54
CA ASN A 121 4.20 8.24 16.84
C ASN A 121 5.02 7.56 15.74
N ALA A 122 5.19 8.18 14.57
CA ALA A 122 5.90 7.60 13.42
C ALA A 122 7.32 7.14 13.77
N THR A 123 8.12 7.98 14.47
CA THR A 123 9.49 7.65 14.86
C THR A 123 9.53 6.42 15.77
N GLN A 124 8.59 6.27 16.70
CA GLN A 124 8.54 5.12 17.61
C GLN A 124 8.34 3.80 16.87
N TRP A 125 7.62 3.81 15.74
CA TRP A 125 7.42 2.62 14.93
C TRP A 125 8.64 2.28 14.09
N LEU A 126 9.36 3.27 13.59
CA LEU A 126 10.64 3.07 12.93
C LEU A 126 11.69 2.50 13.92
N ASP A 127 11.73 3.03 15.15
CA ASP A 127 12.61 2.52 16.23
C ASP A 127 12.21 1.10 16.65
N ALA A 128 10.93 0.73 16.54
CA ALA A 128 10.45 -0.64 16.78
C ALA A 128 10.82 -1.63 15.67
N GLY A 129 11.45 -1.18 14.58
CA GLY A 129 11.95 -2.02 13.50
C GLY A 129 11.18 -1.92 12.18
N ALA A 130 10.22 -1.02 12.05
CA ALA A 130 9.56 -0.80 10.76
C ALA A 130 10.53 -0.26 9.70
N SER A 131 10.43 -0.75 8.47
CA SER A 131 11.15 -0.19 7.33
C SER A 131 10.61 1.19 6.96
N HIS A 132 9.29 1.33 6.93
CA HIS A 132 8.55 2.55 6.61
C HIS A 132 7.28 2.61 7.46
N VAL A 133 6.71 3.80 7.56
CA VAL A 133 5.37 3.98 8.12
C VAL A 133 4.36 4.32 7.01
N ILE A 134 3.16 3.76 7.12
CA ILE A 134 2.07 3.95 6.17
C ILE A 134 1.04 4.87 6.79
N VAL A 135 0.64 5.91 6.07
CA VAL A 135 -0.36 6.87 6.52
C VAL A 135 -1.48 7.02 5.49
N THR A 136 -2.72 7.13 5.98
CA THR A 136 -3.93 7.33 5.19
C THR A 136 -4.76 8.45 5.80
N SER A 137 -5.64 8.12 6.75
CA SER A 137 -6.62 9.03 7.33
C SER A 137 -6.00 10.23 8.07
N ALA A 138 -4.76 10.12 8.59
CA ALA A 138 -4.06 11.24 9.21
C ALA A 138 -3.78 12.41 8.25
N LEU A 139 -3.85 12.17 6.94
CA LEU A 139 -3.64 13.18 5.91
C LEU A 139 -4.92 13.94 5.54
N PHE A 140 -6.05 13.66 6.18
CA PHE A 140 -7.33 14.30 5.88
C PHE A 140 -8.00 14.79 7.16
N ASP A 141 -8.77 15.87 7.07
CA ASP A 141 -9.67 16.30 8.16
C ASP A 141 -10.98 15.50 8.15
N ALA A 142 -11.87 15.81 9.06
CA ALA A 142 -13.15 15.09 9.21
C ALA A 142 -14.05 15.25 7.98
N GLU A 143 -13.89 16.32 7.22
CA GLU A 143 -14.63 16.65 6.01
C GLU A 143 -13.98 16.02 4.75
N GLY A 144 -12.82 15.33 4.88
CA GLY A 144 -12.10 14.70 3.78
C GLY A 144 -11.19 15.63 2.99
N LYS A 145 -10.87 16.79 3.54
CA LYS A 145 -9.93 17.74 2.94
C LYS A 145 -8.50 17.38 3.28
N PHE A 146 -7.62 17.43 2.28
CA PHE A 146 -6.22 17.06 2.45
C PHE A 146 -5.43 18.07 3.31
N LEU A 147 -4.70 17.57 4.30
CA LEU A 147 -3.92 18.33 5.27
C LEU A 147 -2.43 18.37 4.88
N THR A 148 -2.06 19.30 3.99
CA THR A 148 -0.66 19.48 3.54
C THR A 148 0.29 19.69 4.73
N GLY A 149 -0.12 20.47 5.75
CA GLY A 149 0.70 20.71 6.94
C GLY A 149 1.01 19.45 7.73
N THR A 150 0.08 18.49 7.78
CA THR A 150 0.31 17.17 8.44
C THR A 150 1.32 16.33 7.63
N LEU A 151 1.21 16.31 6.30
CA LEU A 151 2.19 15.64 5.45
C LEU A 151 3.60 16.22 5.65
N GLU A 152 3.72 17.55 5.66
CA GLU A 152 4.99 18.22 5.90
C GLU A 152 5.56 17.93 7.31
N GLN A 153 4.70 17.81 8.33
CA GLN A 153 5.12 17.42 9.68
C GLN A 153 5.67 16.00 9.71
N LEU A 154 5.01 15.05 9.04
CA LEU A 154 5.48 13.67 8.90
C LEU A 154 6.85 13.63 8.22
N VAL A 155 6.99 14.29 7.07
CA VAL A 155 8.26 14.34 6.33
C VAL A 155 9.38 14.98 7.16
N ARG A 156 9.09 16.03 7.92
CA ARG A 156 10.09 16.61 8.85
C ARG A 156 10.49 15.66 9.96
N ALA A 157 9.57 14.83 10.43
CA ALA A 157 9.83 13.91 11.55
C ALA A 157 10.66 12.69 11.13
N ILE A 158 10.41 12.13 9.95
CA ILE A 158 10.95 10.82 9.57
C ILE A 158 11.65 10.78 8.20
N GLY A 159 11.58 11.85 7.40
CA GLY A 159 12.03 11.87 5.99
C GLY A 159 10.99 11.29 5.03
N ALA A 160 11.06 11.75 3.77
CA ALA A 160 10.19 11.23 2.70
C ALA A 160 10.51 9.76 2.38
N GLU A 161 11.77 9.38 2.52
CA GLU A 161 12.29 8.04 2.25
C GLU A 161 11.80 6.95 3.22
N ARG A 162 11.12 7.34 4.30
CA ARG A 162 10.56 6.42 5.29
C ARG A 162 9.02 6.47 5.34
N LEU A 163 8.41 7.24 4.44
CA LEU A 163 6.96 7.43 4.39
C LEU A 163 6.36 6.67 3.20
N VAL A 164 5.32 5.90 3.45
CA VAL A 164 4.40 5.34 2.45
C VAL A 164 3.07 6.07 2.58
N ILE A 165 2.55 6.59 1.48
CA ILE A 165 1.22 7.19 1.46
C ILE A 165 0.24 6.14 0.92
N ASP A 166 -0.73 5.76 1.75
CA ASP A 166 -1.84 4.91 1.32
C ASP A 166 -2.99 5.79 0.80
N LEU A 167 -3.31 5.62 -0.47
CA LEU A 167 -4.45 6.22 -1.14
C LEU A 167 -5.51 5.14 -1.40
N SER A 168 -5.98 4.51 -0.32
CA SER A 168 -7.16 3.61 -0.40
C SER A 168 -8.29 4.33 -1.11
N CYS A 169 -8.90 3.72 -2.12
CA CYS A 169 -9.85 4.42 -2.97
C CYS A 169 -11.08 3.58 -3.33
N ARG A 170 -12.13 4.27 -3.72
CA ARG A 170 -13.35 3.68 -4.25
C ARG A 170 -13.60 4.17 -5.66
N ARG A 171 -14.14 3.29 -6.51
CA ARG A 171 -14.54 3.63 -7.88
C ARG A 171 -15.75 4.56 -7.85
N THR A 172 -15.69 5.61 -8.64
CA THR A 172 -16.76 6.60 -8.83
C THR A 172 -17.12 6.68 -10.33
N ALA A 173 -18.09 7.51 -10.69
CA ALA A 173 -18.46 7.70 -12.10
C ALA A 173 -17.32 8.31 -12.95
N THR A 174 -16.37 9.00 -12.32
CA THR A 174 -15.27 9.74 -13.00
C THR A 174 -13.90 9.13 -12.79
N GLY A 175 -13.78 8.01 -12.07
CA GLY A 175 -12.50 7.39 -11.76
C GLY A 175 -12.46 6.81 -10.35
N TRP A 176 -11.41 7.09 -9.59
CA TRP A 176 -11.23 6.63 -8.22
C TRP A 176 -11.02 7.81 -7.28
N THR A 177 -11.80 7.85 -6.21
CA THR A 177 -11.70 8.87 -5.17
C THR A 177 -11.15 8.23 -3.89
N VAL A 178 -10.18 8.87 -3.25
CA VAL A 178 -9.59 8.41 -1.99
C VAL A 178 -10.67 8.33 -0.91
N ALA A 179 -10.68 7.23 -0.17
CA ALA A 179 -11.61 6.97 0.91
C ALA A 179 -10.85 6.82 2.23
N MET A 180 -11.35 7.48 3.27
CA MET A 180 -10.83 7.44 4.63
C MET A 180 -11.82 6.77 5.60
N ASN A 181 -11.49 6.72 6.90
CA ASN A 181 -12.35 6.16 7.94
C ASN A 181 -12.84 4.75 7.59
N ARG A 182 -11.89 3.83 7.38
CA ARG A 182 -12.20 2.45 6.97
C ARG A 182 -13.01 2.42 5.67
N TRP A 183 -12.66 3.32 4.73
CA TRP A 183 -13.26 3.47 3.39
C TRP A 183 -14.73 3.90 3.36
N GLN A 184 -15.26 4.39 4.50
CA GLN A 184 -16.66 4.82 4.60
C GLN A 184 -16.89 6.26 4.14
N THR A 185 -15.85 7.09 4.17
CA THR A 185 -15.94 8.51 3.83
C THR A 185 -15.08 8.80 2.61
N LEU A 186 -15.71 9.28 1.53
CA LEU A 186 -14.96 9.78 0.36
C LEU A 186 -14.34 11.14 0.71
N THR A 187 -13.13 11.35 0.25
CA THR A 187 -12.41 12.63 0.37
C THR A 187 -12.63 13.50 -0.89
N GLU A 188 -12.03 14.69 -0.90
CA GLU A 188 -12.00 15.56 -2.09
C GLU A 188 -10.87 15.20 -3.06
N MET A 189 -10.14 14.09 -2.83
CA MET A 189 -8.95 13.72 -3.60
C MET A 189 -9.22 12.53 -4.52
N ASP A 190 -9.04 12.73 -5.82
CA ASP A 190 -9.05 11.65 -6.79
C ASP A 190 -7.66 11.04 -7.00
N VAL A 191 -7.61 9.74 -7.27
CA VAL A 191 -6.39 9.03 -7.67
C VAL A 191 -6.16 9.29 -9.16
N THR A 192 -5.27 10.25 -9.44
CA THR A 192 -4.89 10.67 -10.79
C THR A 192 -3.38 10.82 -10.90
N HIS A 193 -2.84 10.83 -12.12
CA HIS A 193 -1.41 11.11 -12.33
C HIS A 193 -0.99 12.46 -11.71
N ALA A 194 -1.84 13.49 -11.79
CA ALA A 194 -1.56 14.79 -11.19
C ALA A 194 -1.50 14.72 -9.64
N THR A 195 -2.37 13.92 -9.02
CA THR A 195 -2.35 13.69 -7.58
C THR A 195 -1.08 12.94 -7.17
N LEU A 196 -0.73 11.87 -7.89
CA LEU A 196 0.48 11.09 -7.65
C LEU A 196 1.74 11.95 -7.83
N ASP A 197 1.81 12.77 -8.89
CA ASP A 197 2.92 13.70 -9.13
C ASP A 197 3.09 14.73 -8.00
N ARG A 198 1.98 15.22 -7.45
CA ARG A 198 1.99 16.16 -6.32
C ARG A 198 2.50 15.54 -5.04
N LEU A 199 2.19 14.26 -4.79
CA LEU A 199 2.51 13.57 -3.53
C LEU A 199 3.86 12.82 -3.58
N ALA A 200 4.30 12.35 -4.74
CA ALA A 200 5.54 11.58 -4.90
C ALA A 200 6.81 12.21 -4.27
N PRO A 201 7.01 13.55 -4.28
CA PRO A 201 8.16 14.13 -3.60
C PRO A 201 8.20 13.95 -2.07
N PHE A 202 7.10 13.51 -1.48
CA PHE A 202 6.94 13.41 -0.03
C PHE A 202 6.92 11.98 0.50
N CYS A 203 7.05 10.98 -0.36
CA CYS A 203 7.02 9.57 0.06
C CYS A 203 7.95 8.69 -0.78
N ALA A 204 8.28 7.52 -0.24
CA ALA A 204 9.08 6.51 -0.92
C ALA A 204 8.23 5.59 -1.81
N GLU A 205 6.95 5.42 -1.46
CA GLU A 205 6.04 4.45 -2.10
C GLU A 205 4.60 4.89 -1.93
N PHE A 206 3.74 4.49 -2.87
CA PHE A 206 2.29 4.51 -2.71
C PHE A 206 1.76 3.11 -2.46
N LEU A 207 0.89 2.97 -1.47
CA LEU A 207 0.03 1.81 -1.29
C LEU A 207 -1.38 2.19 -1.75
N ILE A 208 -1.97 1.41 -2.66
CA ILE A 208 -3.26 1.72 -3.25
C ILE A 208 -4.21 0.56 -3.01
N HIS A 209 -5.14 0.72 -2.06
CA HIS A 209 -6.20 -0.27 -1.82
C HIS A 209 -7.42 0.03 -2.67
N ALA A 210 -7.82 -0.94 -3.50
CA ALA A 210 -9.11 -0.91 -4.21
C ALA A 210 -10.21 -1.40 -3.25
N ALA A 211 -10.77 -0.49 -2.45
CA ALA A 211 -11.69 -0.81 -1.35
C ALA A 211 -12.97 -1.57 -1.79
N ASP A 212 -13.41 -1.36 -3.02
CA ASP A 212 -14.63 -2.01 -3.54
C ASP A 212 -14.46 -3.50 -3.84
N VAL A 213 -13.21 -3.98 -3.97
CA VAL A 213 -12.90 -5.40 -4.22
C VAL A 213 -12.11 -6.05 -3.08
N GLU A 214 -11.73 -5.28 -2.04
CA GLU A 214 -10.91 -5.77 -0.93
C GLU A 214 -11.60 -6.86 -0.13
N GLY A 215 -10.91 -7.99 0.08
CA GLY A 215 -11.40 -9.15 0.83
C GLY A 215 -12.48 -9.96 0.11
N LEU A 216 -12.92 -9.58 -1.10
CA LEU A 216 -13.96 -10.27 -1.84
C LEU A 216 -13.44 -11.44 -2.69
N CYS A 217 -12.14 -11.52 -2.95
CA CYS A 217 -11.51 -12.56 -3.79
C CYS A 217 -12.21 -12.71 -5.16
N ARG A 218 -12.54 -11.59 -5.84
CA ARG A 218 -13.29 -11.57 -7.10
C ARG A 218 -12.52 -11.00 -8.28
N GLY A 219 -11.21 -10.89 -8.16
CA GLY A 219 -10.32 -10.29 -9.15
C GLY A 219 -9.99 -8.84 -8.83
N ILE A 220 -8.99 -8.33 -9.53
CA ILE A 220 -8.43 -6.99 -9.36
C ILE A 220 -9.23 -5.91 -10.10
N ASP A 221 -9.04 -4.65 -9.73
CA ASP A 221 -9.42 -3.49 -10.54
C ASP A 221 -8.33 -3.20 -11.58
N ALA A 222 -8.43 -3.85 -12.76
CA ALA A 222 -7.40 -3.78 -13.79
C ALA A 222 -7.23 -2.38 -14.39
N ASP A 223 -8.29 -1.56 -14.43
CA ASP A 223 -8.21 -0.19 -14.92
C ASP A 223 -7.38 0.68 -13.96
N LEU A 224 -7.58 0.49 -12.63
CA LEU A 224 -6.76 1.16 -11.62
C LEU A 224 -5.29 0.75 -11.72
N VAL A 225 -5.02 -0.55 -11.85
CA VAL A 225 -3.66 -1.06 -12.03
C VAL A 225 -3.02 -0.47 -13.28
N SER A 226 -3.74 -0.37 -14.40
CA SER A 226 -3.26 0.23 -15.65
C SER A 226 -2.93 1.72 -15.47
N LEU A 227 -3.78 2.47 -14.75
CA LEU A 227 -3.52 3.88 -14.43
C LEU A 227 -2.23 4.02 -13.62
N LEU A 228 -2.05 3.17 -12.60
CA LEU A 228 -0.86 3.20 -11.73
C LEU A 228 0.41 2.81 -12.50
N GLY A 229 0.35 1.77 -13.33
CA GLY A 229 1.47 1.31 -14.16
C GLY A 229 1.89 2.33 -15.22
N ALA A 230 0.92 3.01 -15.84
CA ALA A 230 1.18 4.10 -16.79
C ALA A 230 1.88 5.30 -16.13
N TRP A 231 1.59 5.55 -14.85
CA TRP A 231 2.28 6.58 -14.08
C TRP A 231 3.69 6.15 -13.63
N GLY A 232 3.86 5.09 -12.92
CA GLY A 232 5.06 4.33 -12.55
C GLY A 232 6.35 5.11 -12.28
N LYS A 233 6.31 6.25 -11.56
CA LYS A 233 7.49 7.10 -11.29
C LYS A 233 8.23 6.75 -10.00
N ILE A 234 7.54 6.22 -9.00
CA ILE A 234 8.10 5.65 -7.77
C ILE A 234 7.39 4.32 -7.49
N PRO A 235 7.88 3.47 -6.58
CA PRO A 235 7.21 2.23 -6.21
C PRO A 235 5.73 2.40 -5.88
N VAL A 236 4.91 1.49 -6.37
CA VAL A 236 3.47 1.40 -6.09
C VAL A 236 3.11 -0.04 -5.79
N THR A 237 2.45 -0.25 -4.66
CA THR A 237 1.85 -1.54 -4.31
C THR A 237 0.33 -1.44 -4.40
N TYR A 238 -0.27 -2.31 -5.20
CA TYR A 238 -1.72 -2.46 -5.31
C TYR A 238 -2.21 -3.52 -4.32
N ALA A 239 -3.32 -3.26 -3.65
CA ALA A 239 -4.03 -4.20 -2.79
C ALA A 239 -5.53 -4.22 -3.16
N GLY A 240 -6.13 -5.39 -3.17
CA GLY A 240 -7.56 -5.59 -3.35
C GLY A 240 -7.92 -6.64 -4.40
N GLY A 241 -8.71 -7.61 -3.98
CA GLY A 241 -9.43 -8.55 -4.82
C GLY A 241 -8.62 -9.66 -5.49
N ALA A 242 -7.30 -9.58 -5.56
CA ALA A 242 -6.47 -10.62 -6.17
C ALA A 242 -6.71 -11.99 -5.49
N ALA A 243 -7.05 -13.00 -6.28
CA ALA A 243 -7.49 -14.31 -5.79
C ALA A 243 -6.79 -15.48 -6.47
N THR A 244 -6.18 -15.29 -7.62
CA THR A 244 -5.57 -16.34 -8.43
C THR A 244 -4.23 -15.89 -9.00
N MET A 245 -3.39 -16.83 -9.45
CA MET A 245 -2.16 -16.49 -10.19
C MET A 245 -2.45 -15.73 -11.47
N GLU A 246 -3.62 -15.93 -12.09
CA GLU A 246 -4.05 -15.15 -13.25
C GLU A 246 -4.25 -13.67 -12.88
N ASP A 247 -4.73 -13.36 -11.67
CA ASP A 247 -4.83 -11.97 -11.22
C ASP A 247 -3.44 -11.35 -11.03
N VAL A 248 -2.45 -12.09 -10.52
CA VAL A 248 -1.05 -11.63 -10.42
C VAL A 248 -0.48 -11.35 -11.81
N LEU A 249 -0.73 -12.24 -12.78
CA LEU A 249 -0.34 -12.03 -14.18
C LEU A 249 -1.04 -10.81 -14.79
N ARG A 250 -2.31 -10.59 -14.48
CA ARG A 250 -3.04 -9.39 -14.92
C ARG A 250 -2.44 -8.10 -14.34
N VAL A 251 -1.97 -8.11 -13.09
CA VAL A 251 -1.25 -6.95 -12.53
C VAL A 251 0.05 -6.73 -13.29
N GLN A 252 0.82 -7.79 -13.54
CA GLN A 252 2.05 -7.76 -14.34
C GLN A 252 1.81 -7.13 -15.72
N ASP A 253 0.81 -7.62 -16.44
CA ASP A 253 0.52 -7.21 -17.82
C ASP A 253 -0.03 -5.78 -17.86
N ALA A 254 -1.03 -5.46 -17.02
CA ALA A 254 -1.67 -4.16 -16.97
C ALA A 254 -0.74 -3.02 -16.54
N SER A 255 0.25 -3.33 -15.71
CA SER A 255 1.23 -2.35 -15.21
C SER A 255 2.58 -2.41 -15.91
N HIS A 256 2.79 -3.38 -16.81
CA HIS A 256 4.11 -3.70 -17.36
C HIS A 256 5.16 -3.97 -16.27
N GLY A 257 4.73 -4.65 -15.19
CA GLY A 257 5.55 -5.00 -14.04
C GLY A 257 5.95 -3.85 -13.12
N LYS A 258 5.36 -2.67 -13.27
CA LYS A 258 5.70 -1.48 -12.47
C LYS A 258 4.91 -1.34 -11.18
N VAL A 259 3.90 -2.18 -10.98
CA VAL A 259 3.05 -2.19 -9.78
C VAL A 259 3.21 -3.53 -9.08
N ASP A 260 3.55 -3.52 -7.81
CA ASP A 260 3.57 -4.69 -6.95
C ASP A 260 2.15 -5.03 -6.48
N VAL A 261 1.94 -6.26 -5.99
CA VAL A 261 0.61 -6.72 -5.56
C VAL A 261 0.63 -7.33 -4.17
N THR A 262 -0.34 -6.93 -3.35
CA THR A 262 -0.63 -7.61 -2.08
C THR A 262 -1.78 -8.58 -2.25
N VAL A 263 -1.65 -9.76 -1.63
CA VAL A 263 -2.68 -10.79 -1.55
C VAL A 263 -2.93 -11.13 -0.09
N GLY A 264 -4.17 -11.02 0.34
CA GLY A 264 -4.62 -11.33 1.70
C GLY A 264 -5.50 -12.59 1.73
N SER A 265 -6.81 -12.40 1.84
CA SER A 265 -7.81 -13.46 2.12
C SER A 265 -7.80 -14.68 1.18
N ALA A 266 -7.29 -14.55 -0.04
CA ALA A 266 -7.20 -15.66 -1.00
C ALA A 266 -6.04 -16.62 -0.72
N LEU A 267 -5.08 -16.21 0.13
CA LEU A 267 -3.84 -16.95 0.36
C LEU A 267 -4.04 -18.10 1.35
N ASP A 268 -3.46 -19.27 1.07
CA ASP A 268 -3.59 -20.49 1.87
C ASP A 268 -3.12 -20.32 3.32
N ILE A 269 -2.07 -19.54 3.57
CA ILE A 269 -1.58 -19.24 4.94
C ILE A 269 -2.60 -18.43 5.77
N PHE A 270 -3.62 -17.85 5.12
CA PHE A 270 -4.75 -17.16 5.71
C PHE A 270 -6.07 -17.94 5.52
N GLY A 271 -5.98 -19.27 5.31
CA GLY A 271 -7.16 -20.11 5.14
C GLY A 271 -7.86 -19.97 3.78
N GLY A 272 -7.30 -19.17 2.86
CA GLY A 272 -7.78 -19.06 1.49
C GLY A 272 -7.50 -20.32 0.67
N ASN A 273 -8.14 -20.43 -0.47
CA ASN A 273 -7.99 -21.57 -1.39
C ASN A 273 -7.73 -21.14 -2.84
N GLY A 274 -7.46 -19.85 -3.05
CA GLY A 274 -7.24 -19.29 -4.38
C GLY A 274 -5.77 -19.24 -4.78
N LEU A 275 -4.88 -18.99 -3.82
CA LEU A 275 -3.45 -18.83 -4.03
C LEU A 275 -2.65 -19.58 -2.98
N ILE A 276 -1.55 -20.17 -3.41
CA ILE A 276 -0.59 -20.84 -2.54
C ILE A 276 0.57 -19.90 -2.26
N TYR A 277 0.87 -19.64 -0.99
CA TYR A 277 1.94 -18.75 -0.56
C TYR A 277 3.29 -19.10 -1.22
N ARG A 278 3.61 -20.40 -1.31
CA ARG A 278 4.84 -20.87 -1.92
C ARG A 278 4.94 -20.48 -3.41
N ASP A 279 3.85 -20.52 -4.15
CA ASP A 279 3.84 -20.16 -5.56
C ASP A 279 4.16 -18.67 -5.77
N LEU A 280 3.69 -17.81 -4.85
CA LEU A 280 4.02 -16.39 -4.85
C LEU A 280 5.47 -16.11 -4.42
N VAL A 281 6.01 -16.90 -3.49
CA VAL A 281 7.44 -16.87 -3.16
C VAL A 281 8.28 -17.24 -4.38
N ASP A 282 7.91 -18.31 -5.07
CA ASP A 282 8.63 -18.78 -6.27
C ASP A 282 8.43 -17.79 -7.43
N TRP A 283 7.28 -17.13 -7.52
CA TRP A 283 7.07 -16.01 -8.43
C TRP A 283 8.07 -14.88 -8.17
N ASN A 284 8.24 -14.45 -6.93
CA ASN A 284 9.19 -13.38 -6.58
C ASN A 284 10.67 -13.71 -6.86
N ARG A 285 11.01 -14.99 -6.93
CA ARG A 285 12.36 -15.45 -7.26
C ARG A 285 12.68 -15.45 -8.75
N ARG A 286 11.67 -15.29 -9.62
CA ARG A 286 11.87 -15.22 -11.07
C ARG A 286 12.55 -13.90 -11.41
N GLU A 287 13.48 -13.97 -12.35
CA GLU A 287 14.01 -12.79 -13.00
C GLU A 287 13.04 -12.32 -14.10
N PRO A 288 12.99 -11.02 -14.39
CA PRO A 288 12.25 -10.53 -15.55
C PRO A 288 12.71 -11.29 -16.79
N ALA A 289 11.79 -11.81 -17.59
CA ALA A 289 12.15 -12.47 -18.84
C ALA A 289 12.90 -11.47 -19.73
N ASP A 290 14.14 -11.77 -20.07
CA ASP A 290 14.85 -11.05 -21.13
C ASP A 290 13.98 -11.10 -22.39
N GLY A 291 13.69 -9.95 -22.98
CA GLY A 291 12.81 -9.81 -24.14
C GLY A 291 13.25 -10.54 -25.42
N SER A 292 14.11 -11.55 -25.29
CA SER A 292 14.67 -12.34 -26.38
C SER A 292 13.94 -13.66 -26.69
N ALA A 293 12.87 -14.00 -25.97
CA ALA A 293 12.21 -15.31 -26.14
C ALA A 293 10.71 -15.21 -26.42
N LEU A 294 10.30 -14.55 -27.51
CA LEU A 294 8.98 -14.74 -28.13
C LEU A 294 9.11 -14.59 -29.67
N HIS A 295 9.80 -15.50 -30.31
CA HIS A 295 9.50 -15.90 -31.70
C HIS A 295 9.35 -17.42 -31.69
N PRO A 296 8.12 -17.96 -31.72
CA PRO A 296 7.93 -19.32 -32.18
C PRO A 296 8.16 -19.34 -33.69
N GLU A 297 9.01 -20.23 -34.13
CA GLU A 297 9.10 -20.65 -35.54
C GLU A 297 7.77 -21.25 -36.04
#